data_bb798679225787a9b3d8681913bfee4b
#
_entry.id   bb798679225787a9b3d8681913bfee4b
#
_cell.length_a   1.000
_cell.length_b   1.000
_cell.length_c   1.000
_cell.angle_alpha   90.00
_cell.angle_beta   90.00
_cell.angle_gamma   90.00
#
_symmetry.space_group_name_H-M   'P 1'
#
loop_
_entity.id
_entity.type
_entity.pdbx_description
1 polymer ?
#
loop_
_entity_poly.entity_id
_entity_poly.type
_entity_poly.pdbx_seq_one_letter_code
_entity_poly.pdbx_strand_id
1 'polypeptide(L)'
;MYQDFQAELAWASLHMPRTHNAIASLPDLSNVKLACNMHLDLKMAPLVEGLLSRGCDIFLTTCNPTTVQDDVVSYLVDKGATAHAWRDMSEADWSESFDKALAWQPTHLCEMGADLTTRLHENIKANKPVPSI
;
A
#
# COMPACT_ATOMS: atom_id res chain seq x y z
N MET A 1 7.60 16.18 -20.24
CA MET A 1 6.22 16.26 -20.80
C MET A 1 5.42 15.23 -20.02
N TYR A 2 4.65 15.70 -19.02
CA TYR A 2 3.79 14.81 -18.26
C TYR A 2 2.69 14.34 -19.19
N GLN A 3 2.71 13.07 -19.59
CA GLN A 3 1.52 12.44 -20.09
C GLN A 3 0.44 12.58 -19.03
N ASP A 4 -0.80 12.77 -19.47
CA ASP A 4 -1.92 12.90 -18.56
C ASP A 4 -2.01 11.65 -17.67
N PHE A 5 -1.73 11.79 -16.36
CA PHE A 5 -1.77 10.70 -15.39
C PHE A 5 -3.09 9.92 -15.47
N GLN A 6 -4.20 10.61 -15.71
CA GLN A 6 -5.50 9.97 -15.83
C GLN A 6 -5.59 9.05 -17.06
N ALA A 7 -4.98 9.45 -18.17
CA ALA A 7 -4.92 8.62 -19.38
C ALA A 7 -4.05 7.37 -19.18
N GLU A 8 -2.91 7.53 -18.50
CA GLU A 8 -2.03 6.40 -18.16
C GLU A 8 -2.71 5.43 -17.18
N LEU A 9 -3.40 5.95 -16.17
CA LEU A 9 -4.15 5.15 -15.22
C LEU A 9 -5.28 4.38 -15.91
N ALA A 10 -6.03 5.04 -16.79
CA ALA A 10 -7.09 4.41 -17.56
C ALA A 10 -6.54 3.29 -18.46
N TRP A 11 -5.40 3.55 -19.09
CA TRP A 11 -4.70 2.54 -19.92
C TRP A 11 -4.27 1.34 -19.06
N ALA A 12 -3.62 1.57 -17.92
CA ALA A 12 -3.20 0.51 -17.02
C ALA A 12 -4.39 -0.33 -16.53
N SER A 13 -5.45 0.33 -16.11
CA SER A 13 -6.69 -0.31 -15.65
C SER A 13 -7.30 -1.19 -16.75
N LEU A 14 -7.40 -0.68 -17.99
CA LEU A 14 -7.94 -1.43 -19.13
C LEU A 14 -7.16 -2.73 -19.39
N HIS A 15 -5.86 -2.75 -19.13
CA HIS A 15 -4.99 -3.89 -19.38
C HIS A 15 -4.86 -4.88 -18.19
N MET A 16 -5.70 -4.70 -17.16
CA MET A 16 -5.70 -5.55 -15.96
C MET A 16 -7.03 -6.28 -15.72
N PRO A 17 -7.62 -6.96 -16.73
CA PRO A 17 -8.95 -7.57 -16.59
C PRO A 17 -8.97 -8.68 -15.53
N ARG A 18 -7.86 -9.40 -15.32
CA ARG A 18 -7.78 -10.44 -14.29
C ARG A 18 -7.83 -9.86 -12.88
N THR A 19 -7.16 -8.72 -12.65
CA THR A 19 -7.22 -7.99 -11.38
C THR A 19 -8.65 -7.52 -11.10
N HIS A 20 -9.31 -6.92 -12.08
CA HIS A 20 -10.70 -6.48 -11.94
C HIS A 20 -11.65 -7.65 -11.63
N ASN A 21 -11.50 -8.79 -12.32
CA ASN A 21 -12.30 -9.97 -12.06
C ASN A 21 -12.06 -10.54 -10.65
N ALA A 22 -10.80 -10.57 -10.20
CA ALA A 22 -10.46 -11.01 -8.86
C ALA A 22 -11.09 -10.09 -7.80
N ILE A 23 -10.96 -8.77 -7.95
CA ILE A 23 -11.57 -7.78 -7.05
C ILE A 23 -13.10 -7.95 -7.00
N ALA A 24 -13.74 -8.12 -8.16
CA ALA A 24 -15.20 -8.28 -8.24
C ALA A 24 -15.68 -9.54 -7.49
N SER A 25 -14.86 -10.57 -7.36
CA SER A 25 -15.18 -11.81 -6.65
C SER A 25 -14.90 -11.75 -5.14
N LEU A 26 -14.24 -10.71 -4.65
CA LEU A 26 -13.93 -10.58 -3.22
C LEU A 26 -15.21 -10.30 -2.39
N PRO A 27 -15.26 -10.82 -1.16
CA PRO A 27 -16.31 -10.47 -0.20
C PRO A 27 -16.16 -9.01 0.25
N ASP A 28 -17.05 -8.58 1.14
CA ASP A 28 -16.89 -7.33 1.88
C ASP A 28 -15.63 -7.40 2.76
N LEU A 29 -14.79 -6.36 2.69
CA LEU A 29 -13.52 -6.25 3.40
C LEU A 29 -13.53 -5.17 4.48
N SER A 30 -14.69 -4.72 4.92
CA SER A 30 -14.84 -3.62 5.90
C SER A 30 -14.17 -3.90 7.26
N ASN A 31 -13.87 -5.17 7.56
CA ASN A 31 -13.16 -5.56 8.79
C ASN A 31 -11.65 -5.80 8.56
N VAL A 32 -11.15 -5.54 7.35
CA VAL A 32 -9.75 -5.74 7.01
C VAL A 32 -9.00 -4.40 7.03
N LYS A 33 -7.96 -4.34 7.84
CA LYS A 33 -6.96 -3.28 7.86
C LYS A 33 -5.68 -3.82 7.26
N LEU A 34 -5.37 -3.43 6.04
CA LEU A 34 -4.26 -3.96 5.27
C LEU A 34 -3.09 -2.97 5.22
N ALA A 35 -1.97 -3.30 5.85
CA ALA A 35 -0.72 -2.55 5.64
C ALA A 35 0.01 -3.11 4.42
N CYS A 36 0.21 -2.25 3.43
CA CYS A 36 0.86 -2.58 2.17
C CYS A 36 2.26 -2.00 2.11
N ASN A 37 3.28 -2.84 1.97
CA ASN A 37 4.65 -2.45 1.66
C ASN A 37 5.02 -3.00 0.27
N MET A 38 4.79 -2.18 -0.76
CA MET A 38 4.89 -2.61 -2.15
C MET A 38 5.46 -1.51 -3.04
N HIS A 39 5.71 -1.83 -4.32
CA HIS A 39 5.95 -0.78 -5.30
C HIS A 39 4.69 0.06 -5.47
N LEU A 40 4.82 1.39 -5.41
CA LEU A 40 3.71 2.32 -5.63
C LEU A 40 3.83 2.92 -7.03
N ASP A 41 3.55 2.08 -8.00
CA ASP A 41 3.54 2.42 -9.42
C ASP A 41 2.13 2.33 -10.01
N LEU A 42 2.02 2.74 -11.27
CA LEU A 42 0.74 2.83 -11.98
C LEU A 42 -0.06 1.50 -11.99
N LYS A 43 0.61 0.35 -12.01
CA LYS A 43 -0.05 -0.97 -12.04
C LYS A 43 -0.65 -1.35 -10.69
N MET A 44 -0.14 -0.79 -9.60
CA MET A 44 -0.67 -1.05 -8.27
C MET A 44 -1.93 -0.24 -7.98
N ALA A 45 -2.14 0.89 -8.68
CA ALA A 45 -3.29 1.74 -8.46
C ALA A 45 -4.64 1.01 -8.64
N PRO A 46 -4.91 0.26 -9.73
CA PRO A 46 -6.18 -0.46 -9.88
C PRO A 46 -6.41 -1.53 -8.80
N LEU A 47 -5.34 -2.19 -8.34
CA LEU A 47 -5.43 -3.17 -7.27
C LEU A 47 -5.84 -2.52 -5.95
N VAL A 48 -5.13 -1.49 -5.53
CA VAL A 48 -5.38 -0.81 -4.25
C VAL A 48 -6.74 -0.12 -4.26
N GLU A 49 -7.08 0.59 -5.35
CA GLU A 49 -8.41 1.20 -5.51
C GLU A 49 -9.52 0.14 -5.44
N GLY A 50 -9.31 -1.01 -6.08
CA GLY A 50 -10.25 -2.11 -6.03
C GLY A 50 -10.47 -2.63 -4.61
N LEU A 51 -9.43 -2.82 -3.82
CA LEU A 51 -9.53 -3.23 -2.42
C LEU A 51 -10.24 -2.18 -1.56
N LEU A 52 -9.93 -0.89 -1.74
CA LEU A 52 -10.63 0.21 -1.08
C LEU A 52 -12.14 0.19 -1.42
N SER A 53 -12.49 -0.07 -2.68
CA SER A 53 -13.90 -0.15 -3.11
C SER A 53 -14.67 -1.31 -2.47
N ARG A 54 -13.97 -2.33 -1.95
CA ARG A 54 -14.54 -3.45 -1.18
C ARG A 54 -14.59 -3.18 0.32
N GLY A 55 -14.28 -1.96 0.75
CA GLY A 55 -14.34 -1.54 2.15
C GLY A 55 -13.05 -1.77 2.94
N CYS A 56 -11.98 -2.26 2.31
CA CYS A 56 -10.70 -2.48 2.97
C CYS A 56 -10.09 -1.14 3.42
N ASP A 57 -9.67 -1.07 4.68
CA ASP A 57 -8.84 0.02 5.18
C ASP A 57 -7.38 -0.24 4.77
N ILE A 58 -6.71 0.74 4.17
CA ILE A 58 -5.37 0.53 3.61
C ILE A 58 -4.39 1.57 4.10
N PHE A 59 -3.23 1.10 4.60
CA PHE A 59 -2.04 1.91 4.86
C PHE A 59 -0.95 1.55 3.85
N LEU A 60 -0.44 2.55 3.14
CA LEU A 60 0.58 2.39 2.11
C LEU A 60 1.95 2.84 2.61
N THR A 61 2.93 1.98 2.49
CA THR A 61 4.36 2.29 2.49
C THR A 61 5.01 1.64 1.28
N THR A 62 6.30 1.84 1.08
CA THR A 62 6.99 1.34 -0.11
C THR A 62 8.14 0.41 0.22
N CYS A 63 8.28 -0.66 -0.54
CA CYS A 63 9.44 -1.54 -0.48
C CYS A 63 10.68 -0.96 -1.20
N ASN A 64 10.50 0.08 -2.01
CA ASN A 64 11.59 0.76 -2.70
C ASN A 64 11.25 2.22 -3.00
N PRO A 65 11.79 3.19 -2.23
CA PRO A 65 11.51 4.61 -2.43
C PRO A 65 11.83 5.14 -3.83
N THR A 66 12.83 4.59 -4.51
CA THR A 66 13.25 5.08 -5.84
C THR A 66 12.23 4.77 -6.94
N THR A 67 11.29 3.86 -6.68
CA THR A 67 10.26 3.44 -7.65
C THR A 67 8.90 4.08 -7.42
N VAL A 68 8.74 4.86 -6.35
CA VAL A 68 7.47 5.51 -6.02
C VAL A 68 7.10 6.53 -7.09
N GLN A 69 5.84 6.51 -7.49
CA GLN A 69 5.21 7.53 -8.30
C GLN A 69 4.28 8.36 -7.41
N ASP A 70 4.67 9.59 -7.11
CA ASP A 70 3.94 10.45 -6.17
C ASP A 70 2.50 10.74 -6.62
N ASP A 71 2.26 10.81 -7.93
CA ASP A 71 0.90 10.94 -8.50
C ASP A 71 0.02 9.73 -8.16
N VAL A 72 0.59 8.52 -8.14
CA VAL A 72 -0.11 7.29 -7.72
C VAL A 72 -0.44 7.34 -6.24
N VAL A 73 0.51 7.76 -5.41
CA VAL A 73 0.29 7.90 -3.96
C VAL A 73 -0.82 8.91 -3.68
N SER A 74 -0.74 10.10 -4.29
CA SER A 74 -1.75 11.15 -4.15
C SER A 74 -3.14 10.67 -4.57
N TYR A 75 -3.22 10.01 -5.72
CA TYR A 75 -4.46 9.43 -6.22
C TYR A 75 -5.09 8.43 -5.23
N LEU A 76 -4.29 7.53 -4.67
CA LEU A 76 -4.78 6.51 -3.74
C LEU A 76 -5.20 7.11 -2.38
N VAL A 77 -4.52 8.17 -1.94
CA VAL A 77 -4.92 8.93 -0.75
C VAL A 77 -6.27 9.62 -0.99
N ASP A 78 -6.48 10.22 -2.16
CA ASP A 78 -7.78 10.80 -2.54
C ASP A 78 -8.90 9.75 -2.60
N LYS A 79 -8.57 8.48 -2.86
CA LYS A 79 -9.50 7.34 -2.82
C LYS A 79 -9.74 6.79 -1.41
N GLY A 80 -9.04 7.27 -0.41
CA GLY A 80 -9.25 6.92 0.99
C GLY A 80 -8.14 6.09 1.65
N ALA A 81 -7.02 5.82 0.96
CA ALA A 81 -5.88 5.19 1.60
C ALA A 81 -5.16 6.17 2.55
N THR A 82 -4.59 5.64 3.61
CA THR A 82 -3.54 6.34 4.39
C THR A 82 -2.19 6.00 3.77
N ALA A 83 -1.28 6.96 3.67
CA ALA A 83 0.04 6.71 3.11
C ALA A 83 1.15 7.42 3.89
N HIS A 84 2.30 6.75 3.99
CA HIS A 84 3.57 7.34 4.37
C HIS A 84 4.64 6.83 3.40
N ALA A 85 4.60 7.35 2.18
CA ALA A 85 5.47 6.99 1.08
C ALA A 85 5.55 8.13 0.07
N TRP A 86 6.75 8.43 -0.39
CA TRP A 86 7.05 9.38 -1.47
C TRP A 86 8.34 8.98 -2.18
N ARG A 87 8.56 9.58 -3.34
CA ARG A 87 9.75 9.27 -4.13
C ARG A 87 11.01 9.74 -3.42
N ASP A 88 12.04 8.89 -3.46
CA ASP A 88 13.37 9.19 -2.91
C ASP A 88 13.35 9.56 -1.42
N MET A 89 12.48 8.89 -0.62
CA MET A 89 12.50 8.99 0.84
C MET A 89 13.92 8.82 1.37
N SER A 90 14.28 9.57 2.43
CA SER A 90 15.49 9.26 3.18
C SER A 90 15.41 7.87 3.82
N GLU A 91 16.55 7.26 4.12
CA GLU A 91 16.58 5.98 4.82
C GLU A 91 15.87 6.04 6.18
N ALA A 92 15.97 7.18 6.87
CA ALA A 92 15.29 7.40 8.14
C ALA A 92 13.77 7.45 7.99
N ASP A 93 13.25 8.21 7.01
CA ASP A 93 11.82 8.30 6.74
C ASP A 93 11.25 6.96 6.27
N TRP A 94 12.02 6.25 5.43
CA TRP A 94 11.62 4.93 4.96
C TRP A 94 11.54 3.93 6.12
N SER A 95 12.55 3.90 6.99
CA SER A 95 12.54 3.07 8.20
C SER A 95 11.38 3.43 9.13
N GLU A 96 11.09 4.73 9.32
CA GLU A 96 9.95 5.21 10.13
C GLU A 96 8.60 4.77 9.54
N SER A 97 8.50 4.65 8.22
CA SER A 97 7.26 4.23 7.56
C SER A 97 6.78 2.85 8.03
N PHE A 98 7.70 1.94 8.31
CA PHE A 98 7.37 0.61 8.83
C PHE A 98 6.81 0.68 10.27
N ASP A 99 7.41 1.53 11.11
CA ASP A 99 6.89 1.75 12.47
C ASP A 99 5.50 2.37 12.45
N LYS A 100 5.25 3.33 11.58
CA LYS A 100 3.93 3.94 11.38
C LYS A 100 2.90 2.94 10.88
N ALA A 101 3.28 2.11 9.90
CA ALA A 101 2.40 1.06 9.37
C ALA A 101 1.98 0.05 10.46
N LEU A 102 2.90 -0.38 11.30
CA LEU A 102 2.60 -1.30 12.40
C LEU A 102 1.84 -0.62 13.55
N ALA A 103 2.16 0.64 13.88
CA ALA A 103 1.44 1.42 14.89
C ALA A 103 -0.02 1.70 14.49
N TRP A 104 -0.33 1.70 13.19
CA TRP A 104 -1.69 1.82 12.67
C TRP A 104 -2.58 0.61 13.00
N GLN A 105 -2.00 -0.45 13.58
CA GLN A 105 -2.68 -1.69 13.99
C GLN A 105 -3.37 -2.41 12.84
N PRO A 106 -2.63 -2.83 11.80
CA PRO A 106 -3.18 -3.64 10.72
C PRO A 106 -3.65 -5.00 11.22
N THR A 107 -4.60 -5.60 10.52
CA THR A 107 -5.02 -7.00 10.72
C THR A 107 -4.33 -7.94 9.74
N HIS A 108 -3.80 -7.39 8.63
CA HIS A 108 -3.14 -8.14 7.57
C HIS A 108 -1.97 -7.33 7.01
N LEU A 109 -0.95 -8.03 6.54
CA LEU A 109 0.18 -7.45 5.81
C LEU A 109 0.15 -7.94 4.36
N CYS A 110 0.45 -7.02 3.42
CA CYS A 110 0.71 -7.31 2.03
C CYS A 110 2.04 -6.67 1.65
N GLU A 111 3.08 -7.45 1.44
CA GLU A 111 4.41 -6.88 1.26
C GLU A 111 5.29 -7.61 0.25
N MET A 112 6.24 -6.89 -0.27
CA MET A 112 7.37 -7.36 -1.05
C MET A 112 8.65 -7.05 -0.30
N GLY A 113 9.51 -8.06 -0.07
CA GLY A 113 10.79 -7.89 0.62
C GLY A 113 10.78 -8.19 2.12
N ALA A 114 9.63 -8.40 2.75
CA ALA A 114 9.46 -8.76 4.15
C ALA A 114 9.94 -7.71 5.17
N ASP A 115 9.93 -6.41 4.84
CA ASP A 115 10.40 -5.33 5.73
C ASP A 115 9.47 -5.17 6.95
N LEU A 116 8.14 -5.19 6.73
CA LEU A 116 7.15 -5.11 7.82
C LEU A 116 7.21 -6.34 8.72
N THR A 117 7.31 -7.54 8.12
CA THR A 117 7.46 -8.80 8.88
C THR A 117 8.74 -8.79 9.70
N THR A 118 9.85 -8.33 9.13
CA THR A 118 11.13 -8.21 9.85
C THR A 118 11.00 -7.24 11.02
N ARG A 119 10.44 -6.05 10.79
CA ARG A 119 10.22 -5.04 11.83
C ARG A 119 9.29 -5.55 12.93
N LEU A 120 8.24 -6.29 12.57
CA LEU A 120 7.33 -6.92 13.53
C LEU A 120 8.08 -7.89 14.47
N HIS A 121 8.93 -8.75 13.92
CA HIS A 121 9.75 -9.68 14.71
C HIS A 121 10.79 -8.96 15.59
N GLU A 122 11.41 -7.89 15.10
CA GLU A 122 12.29 -7.04 15.89
C GLU A 122 11.56 -6.41 17.09
N ASN A 123 10.35 -5.90 16.86
CA ASN A 123 9.52 -5.33 17.92
C ASN A 123 9.13 -6.37 18.97
N ILE A 124 8.76 -7.59 18.55
CA ILE A 124 8.48 -8.69 19.48
C ILE A 124 9.70 -9.02 20.34
N LYS A 125 10.87 -9.15 19.73
CA LYS A 125 12.13 -9.43 20.47
C LYS A 125 12.49 -8.31 21.44
N ALA A 126 12.14 -7.07 21.13
CA ALA A 126 12.38 -5.89 21.96
C ALA A 126 11.26 -5.64 22.99
N ASN A 127 10.27 -6.54 23.13
CA ASN A 127 9.10 -6.38 23.99
C ASN A 127 8.30 -5.08 23.72
N LYS A 128 8.30 -4.62 22.49
CA LYS A 128 7.48 -3.49 22.05
C LYS A 128 6.06 -3.95 21.70
N PRO A 129 5.04 -3.08 21.81
CA PRO A 129 3.69 -3.39 21.34
C PRO A 129 3.67 -3.74 19.85
N VAL A 130 2.89 -4.75 19.49
CA VAL A 130 2.71 -5.20 18.10
C VAL A 130 1.23 -5.37 17.78
N PRO A 131 0.82 -5.19 16.50
CA PRO A 131 -0.55 -5.49 16.10
C PRO A 131 -0.85 -7.00 16.19
N SER A 132 -2.15 -7.32 16.31
CA SER A 132 -2.64 -8.71 16.20
C SER A 132 -2.90 -9.02 14.73
N ILE A 133 -1.94 -9.65 14.10
CA ILE A 133 -1.98 -10.01 12.67
C ILE A 133 -2.33 -11.49 12.53
#